data_7e4b1e7ddd52d9e7eac157f732465ff7
#
_entry.id   7e4b1e7ddd52d9e7eac157f732465ff7
#
_cell.length_a   1.000
_cell.length_b   1.000
_cell.length_c   1.000
_cell.angle_alpha   90.00
_cell.angle_beta   90.00
_cell.angle_gamma   90.00
#
_symmetry.space_group_name_H-M   'P 1'
#
loop_
_entity.id
_entity.type
_entity.pdbx_description
1 polymer ?
#
loop_
_entity_poly.entity_id
_entity_poly.type
_entity_poly.pdbx_seq_one_letter_code
_entity_poly.pdbx_strand_id
1 'polypeptide(L)'
;GVDVTYDPTGSGAGITGALEGTLDIGLSSRGLKDEEKAGGLKETVFALDGIAIVVNNENGVADLSLEQIKGLADGTITNWKDVGGADAPVVLIGREAGSGTRDGFESIVDVKDACKYEQELTSTGAVIAAVAANPNAIGYASLSAVDEKVKAVIVEGVAASEATVQDGTYKIQRPFVFVTKEGAALSPAAQAFVDFALSEDAKQMVADAGAVPLR
;
A
#
# COMPACT_ATOMS: atom_id res chain seq x y z
N GLY A 1 28.64 -0.09 17.49
CA GLY A 1 27.55 -0.22 16.52
C GLY A 1 26.38 -0.92 17.18
N VAL A 2 25.21 -0.83 16.57
CA VAL A 2 24.02 -1.54 16.98
C VAL A 2 23.70 -2.55 15.90
N ASP A 3 23.43 -3.80 16.29
CA ASP A 3 22.97 -4.82 15.35
C ASP A 3 21.47 -4.61 15.12
N VAL A 4 21.07 -4.49 13.85
CA VAL A 4 19.67 -4.34 13.43
C VAL A 4 19.28 -5.56 12.62
N THR A 5 18.21 -6.22 13.03
CA THR A 5 17.58 -7.30 12.25
C THR A 5 16.30 -6.77 11.59
N TYR A 6 16.07 -7.16 10.35
CA TYR A 6 14.87 -6.82 9.60
C TYR A 6 14.17 -8.09 9.13
N ASP A 7 12.88 -8.22 9.48
CA ASP A 7 12.05 -9.36 9.09
C ASP A 7 10.87 -8.88 8.24
N PRO A 8 10.87 -9.09 6.91
CA PRO A 8 9.86 -8.57 5.98
C PRO A 8 8.60 -9.46 5.92
N THR A 9 7.90 -9.65 7.04
CA THR A 9 6.77 -10.57 7.17
C THR A 9 5.39 -9.94 6.93
N GLY A 10 5.33 -8.63 6.65
CA GLY A 10 4.10 -7.87 6.39
C GLY A 10 3.53 -7.17 7.63
N SER A 11 2.57 -6.24 7.39
CA SER A 11 2.04 -5.33 8.42
C SER A 11 1.40 -6.05 9.60
N GLY A 12 0.65 -7.12 9.34
CA GLY A 12 0.00 -7.90 10.41
C GLY A 12 1.01 -8.48 11.38
N ALA A 13 2.09 -9.11 10.88
CA ALA A 13 3.15 -9.67 11.71
C ALA A 13 3.93 -8.59 12.45
N GLY A 14 4.23 -7.45 11.81
CA GLY A 14 4.87 -6.31 12.45
C GLY A 14 4.06 -5.75 13.63
N ILE A 15 2.73 -5.62 13.46
CA ILE A 15 1.82 -5.16 14.51
C ILE A 15 1.75 -6.17 15.66
N THR A 16 1.59 -7.46 15.36
CA THR A 16 1.55 -8.53 16.35
C THR A 16 2.88 -8.59 17.12
N GLY A 17 4.02 -8.53 16.44
CA GLY A 17 5.34 -8.59 17.07
C GLY A 17 5.59 -7.40 18.01
N ALA A 18 5.13 -6.20 17.67
CA ALA A 18 5.19 -5.04 18.55
C ALA A 18 4.28 -5.23 19.77
N LEU A 19 3.06 -5.79 19.60
CA LEU A 19 2.14 -6.06 20.70
C LEU A 19 2.70 -7.09 21.68
N GLU A 20 3.27 -8.18 21.17
CA GLU A 20 3.86 -9.26 21.96
C GLU A 20 5.23 -8.89 22.55
N GLY A 21 5.85 -7.83 22.04
CA GLY A 21 7.20 -7.40 22.47
C GLY A 21 8.33 -8.28 21.91
N THR A 22 8.07 -9.01 20.84
CA THR A 22 9.08 -9.77 20.10
C THR A 22 9.86 -8.89 19.10
N LEU A 23 9.32 -7.72 18.77
CA LEU A 23 9.95 -6.67 17.98
C LEU A 23 10.01 -5.37 18.80
N ASP A 24 11.14 -4.67 18.74
CA ASP A 24 11.28 -3.32 19.31
C ASP A 24 10.38 -2.32 18.57
N ILE A 25 10.32 -2.45 17.24
CA ILE A 25 9.53 -1.61 16.34
C ILE A 25 8.86 -2.50 15.30
N GLY A 26 7.53 -2.50 15.26
CA GLY A 26 6.78 -3.07 14.16
C GLY A 26 6.72 -2.10 12.98
N LEU A 27 6.73 -2.63 11.77
CA LEU A 27 6.52 -1.84 10.55
C LEU A 27 5.16 -2.15 9.96
N SER A 28 4.41 -1.11 9.60
CA SER A 28 3.11 -1.29 8.93
C SER A 28 2.95 -0.31 7.78
N SER A 29 2.37 -0.80 6.70
CA SER A 29 1.98 0.00 5.53
C SER A 29 0.49 0.38 5.56
N ARG A 30 -0.06 0.51 6.74
CA ARG A 30 -1.37 1.10 7.06
C ARG A 30 -1.35 1.66 8.47
N GLY A 31 -2.28 2.56 8.77
CA GLY A 31 -2.54 2.98 10.15
C GLY A 31 -3.02 1.82 11.02
N LEU A 32 -2.89 1.96 12.32
CA LEU A 32 -3.45 1.03 13.29
C LEU A 32 -4.98 1.15 13.33
N LYS A 33 -5.65 0.01 13.44
CA LYS A 33 -7.08 -0.06 13.72
C LYS A 33 -7.36 0.36 15.18
N ASP A 34 -8.59 0.78 15.45
CA ASP A 34 -8.98 1.21 16.80
C ASP A 34 -8.78 0.11 17.85
N GLU A 35 -9.03 -1.15 17.49
CA GLU A 35 -8.80 -2.31 18.35
C GLU A 35 -7.31 -2.55 18.66
N GLU A 36 -6.41 -2.25 17.71
CA GLU A 36 -4.97 -2.36 17.87
C GLU A 36 -4.44 -1.24 18.79
N LYS A 37 -4.97 -0.02 18.62
CA LYS A 37 -4.69 1.12 19.52
C LYS A 37 -5.21 0.83 20.94
N ALA A 38 -6.45 0.34 21.06
CA ALA A 38 -7.03 -0.06 22.35
C ALA A 38 -6.26 -1.22 23.00
N GLY A 39 -5.58 -2.06 22.20
CA GLY A 39 -4.67 -3.10 22.66
C GLY A 39 -3.34 -2.61 23.23
N GLY A 40 -3.11 -1.30 23.26
CA GLY A 40 -1.91 -0.67 23.84
C GLY A 40 -0.78 -0.48 22.82
N LEU A 41 -1.11 -0.28 21.55
CA LEU A 41 -0.16 0.08 20.51
C LEU A 41 -0.26 1.56 20.15
N LYS A 42 0.89 2.14 19.82
CA LYS A 42 1.04 3.50 19.30
C LYS A 42 1.64 3.45 17.90
N GLU A 43 1.11 4.26 16.99
CA GLU A 43 1.68 4.47 15.67
C GLU A 43 2.44 5.79 15.59
N THR A 44 3.50 5.80 14.81
CA THR A 44 4.24 7.00 14.42
C THR A 44 4.40 6.98 12.91
N VAL A 45 3.73 7.89 12.22
CA VAL A 45 3.84 8.02 10.75
C VAL A 45 5.23 8.55 10.42
N PHE A 46 5.95 7.90 9.49
CA PHE A 46 7.26 8.36 9.03
C PHE A 46 7.31 8.66 7.53
N ALA A 47 6.38 8.11 6.76
CA ALA A 47 6.25 8.37 5.33
C ALA A 47 4.82 8.11 4.85
N LEU A 48 4.51 8.53 3.63
CA LEU A 48 3.29 8.19 2.91
C LEU A 48 3.62 7.30 1.71
N ASP A 49 2.62 6.57 1.23
CA ASP A 49 2.72 5.77 0.01
C ASP A 49 1.41 5.88 -0.78
N GLY A 50 1.54 6.10 -2.09
CA GLY A 50 0.42 5.98 -3.01
C GLY A 50 0.20 4.50 -3.37
N ILE A 51 -1.04 4.06 -3.34
CA ILE A 51 -1.42 2.76 -3.88
C ILE A 51 -1.89 2.98 -5.32
N ALA A 52 -1.00 2.74 -6.28
CA ALA A 52 -1.32 2.89 -7.68
C ALA A 52 -2.23 1.75 -8.15
N ILE A 53 -3.27 2.09 -8.90
CA ILE A 53 -4.07 1.12 -9.65
C ILE A 53 -3.30 0.82 -10.93
N VAL A 54 -2.97 -0.44 -11.15
CA VAL A 54 -2.14 -0.86 -12.28
C VAL A 54 -2.90 -1.79 -13.23
N VAL A 55 -2.70 -1.59 -14.52
CA VAL A 55 -3.25 -2.43 -15.57
C VAL A 55 -2.14 -2.81 -16.55
N ASN A 56 -2.39 -3.82 -17.37
CA ASN A 56 -1.50 -4.17 -18.46
C ASN A 56 -1.31 -2.99 -19.44
N ASN A 57 -0.13 -2.84 -20.04
CA ASN A 57 0.18 -1.77 -20.98
C ASN A 57 -0.73 -1.74 -22.22
N GLU A 58 -1.29 -2.89 -22.61
CA GLU A 58 -2.23 -3.01 -23.74
C GLU A 58 -3.67 -2.60 -23.36
N ASN A 59 -3.98 -2.46 -22.07
CA ASN A 59 -5.31 -2.02 -21.63
C ASN A 59 -5.55 -0.56 -22.01
N GLY A 60 -6.66 -0.28 -22.72
CA GLY A 60 -6.98 1.06 -23.23
C GLY A 60 -7.46 2.06 -22.16
N VAL A 61 -7.83 1.59 -20.95
CA VAL A 61 -8.36 2.47 -19.90
C VAL A 61 -7.25 3.36 -19.34
N ALA A 62 -7.51 4.66 -19.27
CA ALA A 62 -6.54 5.66 -18.81
C ALA A 62 -6.91 6.30 -17.47
N ASP A 63 -8.20 6.43 -17.16
CA ASP A 63 -8.72 7.05 -15.95
C ASP A 63 -9.90 6.24 -15.41
N LEU A 64 -9.98 6.11 -14.09
CA LEU A 64 -11.07 5.43 -13.38
C LEU A 64 -11.52 6.26 -12.18
N SER A 65 -12.83 6.34 -11.96
CA SER A 65 -13.34 6.85 -10.69
C SER A 65 -13.17 5.83 -9.56
N LEU A 66 -13.24 6.27 -8.31
CA LEU A 66 -13.23 5.37 -7.15
C LEU A 66 -14.39 4.37 -7.19
N GLU A 67 -15.58 4.79 -7.64
CA GLU A 67 -16.73 3.92 -7.82
C GLU A 67 -16.49 2.84 -8.90
N GLN A 68 -15.83 3.20 -10.00
CA GLN A 68 -15.46 2.22 -11.02
C GLN A 68 -14.43 1.23 -10.49
N ILE A 69 -13.42 1.69 -9.76
CA ILE A 69 -12.41 0.82 -9.11
C ILE A 69 -13.10 -0.12 -8.12
N LYS A 70 -14.04 0.39 -7.32
CA LYS A 70 -14.86 -0.41 -6.42
C LYS A 70 -15.61 -1.51 -7.17
N GLY A 71 -16.33 -1.14 -8.24
CA GLY A 71 -17.10 -2.08 -9.05
C GLY A 71 -16.23 -3.14 -9.74
N LEU A 72 -15.02 -2.79 -10.20
CA LEU A 72 -14.06 -3.73 -10.77
C LEU A 72 -13.50 -4.69 -9.70
N ALA A 73 -13.34 -4.20 -8.46
CA ALA A 73 -12.81 -4.98 -7.37
C ALA A 73 -13.84 -5.94 -6.75
N ASP A 74 -15.07 -5.50 -6.53
CA ASP A 74 -16.14 -6.33 -5.93
C ASP A 74 -16.90 -7.20 -6.94
N GLY A 75 -16.59 -7.04 -8.25
CA GLY A 75 -17.16 -7.82 -9.33
C GLY A 75 -18.55 -7.36 -9.78
N THR A 76 -19.01 -6.17 -9.39
CA THR A 76 -20.22 -5.56 -9.95
C THR A 76 -19.98 -5.05 -11.37
N ILE A 77 -18.73 -4.74 -11.73
CA ILE A 77 -18.25 -4.48 -13.09
C ILE A 77 -17.31 -5.61 -13.48
N THR A 78 -17.73 -6.42 -14.46
CA THR A 78 -17.00 -7.62 -14.89
C THR A 78 -16.44 -7.52 -16.30
N ASN A 79 -16.70 -6.43 -16.99
CA ASN A 79 -16.25 -6.23 -18.37
C ASN A 79 -15.63 -4.83 -18.52
N TRP A 80 -14.47 -4.77 -19.13
CA TRP A 80 -13.76 -3.52 -19.35
C TRP A 80 -14.51 -2.49 -20.18
N LYS A 81 -15.42 -2.91 -21.07
CA LYS A 81 -16.25 -1.99 -21.86
C LYS A 81 -17.14 -1.08 -21.00
N ASP A 82 -17.52 -1.54 -19.80
CA ASP A 82 -18.39 -0.79 -18.91
C ASP A 82 -17.67 0.42 -18.27
N VAL A 83 -16.35 0.46 -18.40
CA VAL A 83 -15.48 1.57 -17.97
C VAL A 83 -14.68 2.18 -19.12
N GLY A 84 -15.14 2.00 -20.37
CA GLY A 84 -14.52 2.60 -21.56
C GLY A 84 -13.34 1.84 -22.15
N GLY A 85 -13.10 0.59 -21.72
CA GLY A 85 -12.10 -0.32 -22.29
C GLY A 85 -12.64 -1.22 -23.40
N ALA A 86 -11.90 -2.25 -23.73
CA ALA A 86 -12.27 -3.27 -24.71
C ALA A 86 -13.42 -4.16 -24.19
N ASP A 87 -14.13 -4.84 -25.09
CA ASP A 87 -15.10 -5.88 -24.72
C ASP A 87 -14.34 -7.15 -24.30
N ALA A 88 -13.94 -7.17 -23.03
CA ALA A 88 -13.12 -8.23 -22.45
C ALA A 88 -13.42 -8.36 -20.94
N PRO A 89 -13.27 -9.57 -20.36
CA PRO A 89 -13.49 -9.77 -18.93
C PRO A 89 -12.45 -9.04 -18.09
N VAL A 90 -12.82 -8.65 -16.87
CA VAL A 90 -11.90 -8.09 -15.88
C VAL A 90 -11.28 -9.22 -15.06
N VAL A 91 -9.98 -9.15 -14.83
CA VAL A 91 -9.23 -10.11 -14.00
C VAL A 91 -8.55 -9.34 -12.86
N LEU A 92 -9.10 -9.44 -11.65
CA LEU A 92 -8.54 -8.77 -10.47
C LEU A 92 -7.41 -9.62 -9.88
N ILE A 93 -6.22 -9.01 -9.76
CA ILE A 93 -5.03 -9.61 -9.14
C ILE A 93 -4.65 -8.79 -7.93
N GLY A 94 -4.52 -9.42 -6.78
CA GLY A 94 -4.20 -8.72 -5.53
C GLY A 94 -3.16 -9.44 -4.68
N ARG A 95 -3.04 -8.93 -3.46
CA ARG A 95 -2.14 -9.44 -2.44
C ARG A 95 -2.89 -10.42 -1.52
N GLU A 96 -2.12 -11.26 -0.87
CA GLU A 96 -2.59 -12.19 0.18
C GLU A 96 -3.17 -11.45 1.40
N ALA A 97 -3.94 -12.16 2.21
CA ALA A 97 -4.40 -11.67 3.50
C ALA A 97 -3.22 -11.30 4.42
N GLY A 98 -3.35 -10.21 5.18
CA GLY A 98 -2.29 -9.67 6.03
C GLY A 98 -1.34 -8.69 5.32
N SER A 99 -1.46 -8.53 4.00
CA SER A 99 -0.75 -7.48 3.27
C SER A 99 -1.30 -6.10 3.61
N GLY A 100 -0.44 -5.20 4.11
CA GLY A 100 -0.83 -3.82 4.37
C GLY A 100 -1.23 -3.06 3.10
N THR A 101 -0.74 -3.45 1.91
CA THR A 101 -1.17 -2.85 0.63
C THR A 101 -2.60 -3.27 0.30
N ARG A 102 -2.95 -4.54 0.52
CA ARG A 102 -4.33 -5.03 0.39
C ARG A 102 -5.25 -4.33 1.36
N ASP A 103 -4.90 -4.32 2.66
CA ASP A 103 -5.71 -3.67 3.69
C ASP A 103 -5.95 -2.19 3.37
N GLY A 104 -4.91 -1.47 2.90
CA GLY A 104 -5.02 -0.07 2.50
C GLY A 104 -5.93 0.11 1.30
N PHE A 105 -5.74 -0.66 0.24
CA PHE A 105 -6.58 -0.63 -0.95
C PHE A 105 -8.05 -0.92 -0.61
N GLU A 106 -8.33 -2.04 0.04
CA GLU A 106 -9.69 -2.46 0.36
C GLU A 106 -10.41 -1.47 1.28
N SER A 107 -9.68 -0.86 2.22
CA SER A 107 -10.25 0.14 3.14
C SER A 107 -10.58 1.45 2.44
N ILE A 108 -9.68 1.96 1.58
CA ILE A 108 -9.85 3.25 0.91
C ILE A 108 -10.92 3.17 -0.17
N VAL A 109 -10.96 2.06 -0.92
CA VAL A 109 -11.94 1.83 -1.99
C VAL A 109 -13.29 1.31 -1.45
N ASP A 110 -13.36 1.02 -0.14
CA ASP A 110 -14.56 0.50 0.53
C ASP A 110 -15.03 -0.84 -0.07
N VAL A 111 -14.08 -1.79 -0.18
CA VAL A 111 -14.33 -3.16 -0.70
C VAL A 111 -13.81 -4.23 0.24
N LYS A 112 -13.72 -3.94 1.52
CA LYS A 112 -13.19 -4.87 2.51
C LYS A 112 -13.98 -6.18 2.49
N ASP A 113 -13.24 -7.30 2.37
CA ASP A 113 -13.77 -8.67 2.28
C ASP A 113 -14.75 -8.91 1.09
N ALA A 114 -14.86 -7.94 0.15
CA ALA A 114 -15.75 -8.04 -1.00
C ALA A 114 -15.02 -8.32 -2.33
N CYS A 115 -13.72 -8.12 -2.36
CA CYS A 115 -12.91 -8.27 -3.58
C CYS A 115 -13.03 -9.67 -4.20
N LYS A 116 -13.16 -9.72 -5.52
CA LYS A 116 -13.24 -10.95 -6.32
C LYS A 116 -11.88 -11.25 -6.98
N TYR A 117 -10.90 -11.54 -6.15
CA TYR A 117 -9.57 -11.88 -6.64
C TYR A 117 -9.56 -13.17 -7.45
N GLU A 118 -9.02 -13.10 -8.67
CA GLU A 118 -8.67 -14.29 -9.46
C GLU A 118 -7.36 -14.90 -8.95
N GLN A 119 -6.45 -14.04 -8.48
CA GLN A 119 -5.18 -14.46 -7.90
C GLN A 119 -4.84 -13.60 -6.68
N GLU A 120 -4.37 -14.26 -5.64
CA GLU A 120 -3.80 -13.63 -4.44
C GLU A 120 -2.31 -13.99 -4.36
N LEU A 121 -1.44 -12.98 -4.38
CA LEU A 121 0.01 -13.15 -4.53
C LEU A 121 0.76 -12.60 -3.31
N THR A 122 1.90 -13.21 -3.00
CA THR A 122 2.65 -12.96 -1.77
C THR A 122 3.62 -11.77 -1.83
N SER A 123 3.72 -11.08 -2.97
CA SER A 123 4.57 -9.89 -3.11
C SER A 123 4.01 -8.90 -4.13
N THR A 124 4.36 -7.61 -3.97
CA THR A 124 4.00 -6.55 -4.92
C THR A 124 4.60 -6.82 -6.31
N GLY A 125 5.85 -7.27 -6.36
CA GLY A 125 6.49 -7.62 -7.63
C GLY A 125 5.79 -8.77 -8.38
N ALA A 126 5.23 -9.75 -7.64
CA ALA A 126 4.44 -10.82 -8.24
C ALA A 126 3.12 -10.29 -8.83
N VAL A 127 2.46 -9.34 -8.15
CA VAL A 127 1.25 -8.67 -8.70
C VAL A 127 1.60 -7.94 -9.99
N ILE A 128 2.66 -7.13 -10.02
CA ILE A 128 3.12 -6.42 -11.22
C ILE A 128 3.39 -7.40 -12.36
N ALA A 129 4.13 -8.48 -12.10
CA ALA A 129 4.44 -9.50 -13.11
C ALA A 129 3.17 -10.17 -13.67
N ALA A 130 2.21 -10.49 -12.82
CA ALA A 130 0.96 -11.13 -13.23
C ALA A 130 0.06 -10.15 -14.04
N VAL A 131 0.00 -8.88 -13.65
CA VAL A 131 -0.70 -7.83 -14.42
C VAL A 131 -0.04 -7.62 -15.77
N ALA A 132 1.29 -7.56 -15.82
CA ALA A 132 2.04 -7.41 -17.06
C ALA A 132 1.83 -8.58 -18.04
N ALA A 133 1.57 -9.79 -17.53
CA ALA A 133 1.36 -10.98 -18.35
C ALA A 133 -0.08 -11.16 -18.85
N ASN A 134 -1.05 -10.37 -18.37
CA ASN A 134 -2.47 -10.53 -18.72
C ASN A 134 -3.09 -9.20 -19.19
N PRO A 135 -3.43 -9.02 -20.49
CA PRO A 135 -4.06 -7.80 -21.01
C PRO A 135 -5.38 -7.39 -20.30
N ASN A 136 -6.06 -8.35 -19.68
CA ASN A 136 -7.33 -8.13 -19.01
C ASN A 136 -7.20 -7.85 -17.51
N ALA A 137 -5.96 -7.83 -16.99
CA ALA A 137 -5.72 -7.70 -15.57
C ALA A 137 -5.80 -6.26 -15.07
N ILE A 138 -6.32 -6.13 -13.86
CA ILE A 138 -6.18 -4.99 -12.97
C ILE A 138 -5.60 -5.46 -11.64
N GLY A 139 -4.75 -4.64 -11.06
CA GLY A 139 -4.19 -4.86 -9.73
C GLY A 139 -3.88 -3.54 -9.04
N TYR A 140 -3.22 -3.64 -7.91
CA TYR A 140 -2.74 -2.49 -7.16
C TYR A 140 -1.33 -2.75 -6.63
N ALA A 141 -0.54 -1.68 -6.54
CA ALA A 141 0.83 -1.75 -6.07
C ALA A 141 1.21 -0.47 -5.32
N SER A 142 2.20 -0.55 -4.43
CA SER A 142 2.88 0.65 -3.93
C SER A 142 3.43 1.45 -5.11
N LEU A 143 3.28 2.77 -5.07
CA LEU A 143 3.77 3.66 -6.13
C LEU A 143 5.26 3.44 -6.42
N SER A 144 6.05 3.19 -5.38
CA SER A 144 7.49 2.91 -5.50
C SER A 144 7.84 1.65 -6.30
N ALA A 145 6.90 0.73 -6.44
CA ALA A 145 7.12 -0.54 -7.14
C ALA A 145 6.66 -0.51 -8.61
N VAL A 146 5.99 0.56 -9.03
CA VAL A 146 5.48 0.69 -10.40
C VAL A 146 6.63 0.98 -11.35
N ASP A 147 6.76 0.14 -12.37
CA ASP A 147 7.76 0.26 -13.42
C ASP A 147 7.09 0.21 -14.82
N GLU A 148 7.90 0.27 -15.88
CA GLU A 148 7.44 0.27 -17.27
C GLU A 148 6.70 -1.01 -17.71
N LYS A 149 6.68 -2.07 -16.91
CA LYS A 149 5.98 -3.32 -17.22
C LYS A 149 4.47 -3.20 -17.15
N VAL A 150 3.98 -2.21 -16.37
CA VAL A 150 2.56 -1.97 -16.18
C VAL A 150 2.23 -0.49 -16.33
N LYS A 151 0.98 -0.18 -16.60
CA LYS A 151 0.47 1.19 -16.67
C LYS A 151 -0.27 1.54 -15.37
N ALA A 152 0.15 2.60 -14.69
CA ALA A 152 -0.64 3.20 -13.63
C ALA A 152 -1.82 3.98 -14.24
N VAL A 153 -3.03 3.68 -13.77
CA VAL A 153 -4.25 4.37 -14.19
C VAL A 153 -4.42 5.66 -13.37
N ILE A 154 -4.85 6.71 -14.03
CA ILE A 154 -5.27 7.97 -13.39
C ILE A 154 -6.52 7.67 -12.54
N VAL A 155 -6.63 8.26 -11.36
CA VAL A 155 -7.80 8.10 -10.48
C VAL A 155 -8.48 9.45 -10.29
N GLU A 156 -9.72 9.56 -10.77
CA GLU A 156 -10.51 10.81 -10.69
C GLU A 156 -9.76 12.04 -11.26
N GLY A 157 -9.07 11.85 -12.37
CA GLY A 157 -8.27 12.89 -13.03
C GLY A 157 -6.92 13.17 -12.38
N VAL A 158 -6.53 12.44 -11.33
CA VAL A 158 -5.26 12.64 -10.61
C VAL A 158 -4.33 11.45 -10.83
N ALA A 159 -3.15 11.69 -11.38
CA ALA A 159 -2.11 10.66 -11.49
C ALA A 159 -1.46 10.39 -10.13
N ALA A 160 -1.14 9.12 -9.86
CA ALA A 160 -0.34 8.75 -8.70
C ALA A 160 1.10 9.27 -8.89
N SER A 161 1.53 10.14 -8.00
CA SER A 161 2.89 10.69 -7.96
C SER A 161 3.25 11.09 -6.54
N GLU A 162 4.55 11.26 -6.27
CA GLU A 162 5.00 11.78 -4.99
C GLU A 162 4.27 13.10 -4.62
N ALA A 163 4.21 14.06 -5.55
CA ALA A 163 3.57 15.34 -5.32
C ALA A 163 2.08 15.22 -4.97
N THR A 164 1.32 14.40 -5.71
CA THR A 164 -0.12 14.24 -5.50
C THR A 164 -0.47 13.38 -4.28
N VAL A 165 0.43 12.50 -3.85
CA VAL A 165 0.35 11.80 -2.57
C VAL A 165 0.64 12.75 -1.43
N GLN A 166 1.71 13.55 -1.53
CA GLN A 166 2.14 14.48 -0.48
C GLN A 166 1.12 15.60 -0.23
N ASP A 167 0.49 16.13 -1.28
CA ASP A 167 -0.53 17.18 -1.16
C ASP A 167 -1.95 16.65 -0.87
N GLY A 168 -2.14 15.32 -0.89
CA GLY A 168 -3.41 14.65 -0.59
C GLY A 168 -4.44 14.67 -1.73
N THR A 169 -4.08 15.11 -2.93
CA THR A 169 -4.99 15.09 -4.08
C THR A 169 -5.20 13.70 -4.63
N TYR A 170 -4.17 12.83 -4.61
CA TYR A 170 -4.33 11.42 -4.92
C TYR A 170 -4.99 10.67 -3.75
N LYS A 171 -6.16 10.10 -3.98
CA LYS A 171 -7.02 9.59 -2.90
C LYS A 171 -6.62 8.22 -2.37
N ILE A 172 -6.02 7.36 -3.19
CA ILE A 172 -5.63 6.01 -2.79
C ILE A 172 -4.21 6.06 -2.21
N GLN A 173 -4.08 6.60 -1.00
CA GLN A 173 -2.82 6.75 -0.29
C GLN A 173 -2.93 6.26 1.16
N ARG A 174 -1.80 5.88 1.73
CA ARG A 174 -1.72 5.31 3.08
C ARG A 174 -0.45 5.76 3.80
N PRO A 175 -0.45 5.75 5.15
CA PRO A 175 0.77 5.98 5.90
C PRO A 175 1.65 4.73 5.96
N PHE A 176 2.97 4.94 5.98
CA PHE A 176 3.91 4.00 6.55
C PHE A 176 4.17 4.38 8.00
N VAL A 177 4.01 3.43 8.91
CA VAL A 177 4.08 3.70 10.34
C VAL A 177 5.04 2.76 11.06
N PHE A 178 5.73 3.32 12.03
CA PHE A 178 6.35 2.56 13.12
C PHE A 178 5.26 2.25 14.15
N VAL A 179 5.21 1.01 14.59
CA VAL A 179 4.31 0.53 15.62
C VAL A 179 5.13 0.18 16.85
N THR A 180 4.78 0.77 17.98
CA THR A 180 5.45 0.56 19.25
C THR A 180 4.43 0.32 20.37
N LYS A 181 4.85 -0.28 21.48
CA LYS A 181 3.98 -0.48 22.62
C LYS A 181 3.75 0.86 23.33
N GLU A 182 2.50 1.23 23.55
CA GLU A 182 2.14 2.46 24.24
C GLU A 182 2.62 2.42 25.70
N GLY A 183 3.20 3.52 26.16
CA GLY A 183 3.70 3.62 27.54
C GLY A 183 5.00 2.85 27.81
N ALA A 184 5.52 2.06 26.86
CA ALA A 184 6.82 1.43 26.99
C ALA A 184 7.93 2.34 26.41
N ALA A 185 9.02 2.51 27.16
CA ALA A 185 10.18 3.22 26.66
C ALA A 185 10.90 2.33 25.63
N LEU A 186 11.22 2.89 24.48
CA LEU A 186 12.13 2.26 23.53
C LEU A 186 13.54 2.17 24.11
N SER A 187 14.31 1.20 23.66
CA SER A 187 15.74 1.19 23.92
C SER A 187 16.37 2.47 23.33
N PRO A 188 17.49 2.97 23.87
CA PRO A 188 18.17 4.13 23.30
C PRO A 188 18.48 3.99 21.81
N ALA A 189 18.79 2.78 21.36
CA ALA A 189 19.07 2.49 19.96
C ALA A 189 17.80 2.55 19.09
N ALA A 190 16.69 1.95 19.54
CA ALA A 190 15.42 2.00 18.85
C ALA A 190 14.86 3.43 18.78
N GLN A 191 15.00 4.20 19.86
CA GLN A 191 14.61 5.61 19.87
C GLN A 191 15.42 6.43 18.89
N ALA A 192 16.76 6.27 18.88
CA ALA A 192 17.63 6.96 17.94
C ALA A 192 17.30 6.62 16.48
N PHE A 193 16.91 5.39 16.18
CA PHE A 193 16.45 4.99 14.85
C PHE A 193 15.15 5.73 14.45
N VAL A 194 14.16 5.76 15.34
CA VAL A 194 12.90 6.47 15.09
C VAL A 194 13.15 7.97 14.91
N ASP A 195 13.97 8.58 15.78
CA ASP A 195 14.30 10.00 15.70
C ASP A 195 15.01 10.34 14.39
N PHE A 196 15.96 9.49 13.95
CA PHE A 196 16.63 9.65 12.67
C PHE A 196 15.66 9.54 11.50
N ALA A 197 14.80 8.51 11.50
CA ALA A 197 13.82 8.30 10.42
C ALA A 197 12.81 9.45 10.26
N LEU A 198 12.58 10.21 11.33
CA LEU A 198 11.70 11.39 11.34
C LEU A 198 12.47 12.71 11.07
N SER A 199 13.79 12.66 10.96
CA SER A 199 14.62 13.84 10.75
C SER A 199 14.61 14.32 9.29
N GLU A 200 15.01 15.58 9.07
CA GLU A 200 15.23 16.13 7.73
C GLU A 200 16.27 15.32 6.94
N ASP A 201 17.29 14.80 7.63
CA ASP A 201 18.38 14.01 7.00
C ASP A 201 17.89 12.70 6.40
N ALA A 202 16.80 12.14 6.93
CA ALA A 202 16.21 10.90 6.41
C ALA A 202 15.29 11.12 5.20
N LYS A 203 14.80 12.34 4.94
CA LYS A 203 13.81 12.61 3.88
C LYS A 203 14.29 12.15 2.51
N GLN A 204 15.55 12.43 2.16
CA GLN A 204 16.09 12.00 0.88
C GLN A 204 16.17 10.47 0.78
N MET A 205 16.53 9.78 1.87
CA MET A 205 16.56 8.31 1.91
C MET A 205 15.17 7.71 1.73
N VAL A 206 14.14 8.33 2.34
CA VAL A 206 12.74 7.93 2.19
C VAL A 206 12.29 8.10 0.73
N ALA A 207 12.63 9.23 0.10
CA ALA A 207 12.32 9.49 -1.31
C ALA A 207 13.06 8.53 -2.25
N ASP A 208 14.35 8.28 -2.01
CA ASP A 208 15.18 7.34 -2.80
C ASP A 208 14.65 5.89 -2.69
N ALA A 209 14.03 5.55 -1.56
CA ALA A 209 13.33 4.28 -1.38
C ALA A 209 11.93 4.25 -2.05
N GLY A 210 11.51 5.36 -2.67
CA GLY A 210 10.25 5.51 -3.40
C GLY A 210 9.03 5.74 -2.53
N ALA A 211 9.20 5.98 -1.23
CA ALA A 211 8.13 6.46 -0.35
C ALA A 211 8.08 8.01 -0.36
N VAL A 212 6.96 8.57 0.05
CA VAL A 212 6.75 10.01 0.08
C VAL A 212 7.09 10.56 1.47
N PRO A 213 8.12 11.40 1.62
CA PRO A 213 8.49 11.99 2.90
C PRO A 213 7.36 12.88 3.45
N LEU A 214 7.26 12.96 4.76
CA LEU A 214 6.40 13.93 5.43
C LEU A 214 6.92 15.36 5.18
N ARG A 215 6.00 16.34 5.17
CA ARG A 215 6.34 17.78 5.03
C ARG A 215 7.05 18.33 6.27
#